data_effe47ba2e8ffd19963a7326dfc3ec0e
#
_entry.id   effe47ba2e8ffd19963a7326dfc3ec0e
#
_cell.length_a   1.000
_cell.length_b   1.000
_cell.length_c   1.000
_cell.angle_alpha   90.00
_cell.angle_beta   90.00
_cell.angle_gamma   90.00
#
_symmetry.space_group_name_H-M   'P 1'
#
loop_
_entity.id
_entity.type
_entity.pdbx_description
1 polymer ?
#
loop_
_entity_poly.entity_id
_entity_poly.type
_entity_poly.pdbx_seq_one_letter_code
_entity_poly.pdbx_strand_id
1 'polypeptide(L)'
;IRRNIDYLGKKTEIIAISKNHPLEAVETAILSGICVFGENRVQEALNKWPSFKENYENVELHLIGPLQTNKARQAFELFDVIQTLDRPKLANLLANLTQERGFCPSLFIQVNTGEEPQKTGVLPKDLDIFIKDCQSMDLRIDGLMCIPPLNEEPALHFSLLRKMQERNNIRF
;
A
#
# COMPACT_ATOMS: atom_id res chain seq x y z
N ILE A 1 12.20 8.48 15.69
CA ILE A 1 11.50 7.24 15.24
C ILE A 1 12.55 6.19 14.89
N ARG A 2 13.45 6.41 13.93
CA ARG A 2 14.46 5.43 13.47
C ARG A 2 15.27 4.84 14.62
N ARG A 3 15.79 5.66 15.56
CA ARG A 3 16.52 5.17 16.75
C ARG A 3 15.73 4.17 17.60
N ASN A 4 14.41 4.36 17.72
CA ASN A 4 13.56 3.45 18.50
C ASN A 4 13.33 2.11 17.76
N ILE A 5 13.28 2.14 16.42
CA ILE A 5 13.15 0.96 15.56
C ILE A 5 14.45 0.12 15.64
N ASP A 6 15.59 0.78 15.50
CA ASP A 6 16.91 0.14 15.57
C ASP A 6 17.15 -0.50 16.95
N TYR A 7 16.70 0.16 18.02
CA TYR A 7 16.79 -0.37 19.38
C TYR A 7 15.98 -1.67 19.58
N LEU A 8 14.88 -1.83 18.87
CA LEU A 8 14.04 -3.04 18.92
C LEU A 8 14.56 -4.19 18.06
N GLY A 9 15.66 -3.98 17.33
CA GLY A 9 16.29 -5.02 16.49
C GLY A 9 15.43 -5.53 15.35
N LYS A 10 14.35 -4.80 14.99
CA LYS A 10 13.41 -5.18 13.93
C LYS A 10 13.74 -4.44 12.64
N LYS A 11 13.74 -5.16 11.53
CA LYS A 11 13.74 -4.57 10.18
C LYS A 11 12.37 -3.95 9.89
N THR A 12 12.15 -2.73 10.39
CA THR A 12 10.93 -1.96 10.11
C THR A 12 11.29 -0.84 9.16
N GLU A 13 10.62 -0.78 8.04
CA GLU A 13 10.76 0.31 7.08
C GLU A 13 9.81 1.46 7.40
N ILE A 14 10.26 2.68 7.16
CA ILE A 14 9.47 3.88 7.37
C ILE A 14 9.05 4.40 6.01
N ILE A 15 7.73 4.47 5.79
CA ILE A 15 7.16 5.13 4.61
C ILE A 15 6.87 6.59 4.99
N ALA A 16 7.56 7.53 4.34
CA ALA A 16 7.31 8.95 4.54
C ALA A 16 6.06 9.39 3.78
N ILE A 17 5.07 9.88 4.50
CA ILE A 17 3.81 10.33 3.89
C ILE A 17 3.99 11.74 3.36
N SER A 18 3.97 11.90 2.03
CA SER A 18 4.24 13.16 1.33
C SER A 18 2.99 13.88 0.81
N LYS A 19 1.79 13.34 1.10
CA LYS A 19 0.53 14.01 0.74
C LYS A 19 0.49 15.44 1.30
N ASN A 20 0.00 16.39 0.50
CA ASN A 20 -0.12 17.81 0.86
C ASN A 20 1.21 18.52 1.21
N HIS A 21 2.37 17.87 1.01
CA HIS A 21 3.66 18.50 1.18
C HIS A 21 4.17 19.10 -0.15
N PRO A 22 4.83 20.26 -0.13
CA PRO A 22 5.41 20.86 -1.32
C PRO A 22 6.60 20.05 -1.84
N LEU A 23 6.97 20.27 -3.10
CA LEU A 23 8.05 19.55 -3.77
C LEU A 23 9.39 19.67 -3.03
N GLU A 24 9.69 20.85 -2.50
CA GLU A 24 10.95 21.14 -1.78
C GLU A 24 11.07 20.31 -0.50
N ALA A 25 9.95 20.05 0.18
CA ALA A 25 9.95 19.21 1.39
C ALA A 25 10.20 17.74 1.05
N VAL A 26 9.62 17.26 -0.07
CA VAL A 26 9.85 15.90 -0.57
C VAL A 26 11.30 15.73 -1.00
N GLU A 27 11.84 16.67 -1.77
CA GLU A 27 13.24 16.64 -2.20
C GLU A 27 14.22 16.66 -1.02
N THR A 28 13.96 17.51 -0.03
CA THR A 28 14.75 17.54 1.22
C THR A 28 14.75 16.17 1.91
N ALA A 29 13.62 15.50 1.94
CA ALA A 29 13.50 14.15 2.52
C ALA A 29 14.30 13.11 1.72
N ILE A 30 14.23 13.15 0.38
CA ILE A 30 15.02 12.28 -0.51
C ILE A 30 16.53 12.50 -0.26
N LEU A 31 16.99 13.75 -0.26
CA LEU A 31 18.38 14.11 -0.01
C LEU A 31 18.87 13.72 1.40
N SER A 32 17.93 13.58 2.36
CA SER A 32 18.21 13.07 3.70
C SER A 32 18.27 11.54 3.79
N GLY A 33 18.14 10.84 2.65
CA GLY A 33 18.23 9.39 2.55
C GLY A 33 16.91 8.64 2.82
N ILE A 34 15.76 9.31 2.72
CA ILE A 34 14.46 8.64 2.69
C ILE A 34 14.19 8.21 1.25
N CYS A 35 13.91 6.90 1.06
CA CYS A 35 13.69 6.31 -0.26
C CYS A 35 12.25 5.87 -0.48
N VAL A 36 11.45 5.65 0.58
CA VAL A 36 10.09 5.13 0.48
C VAL A 36 9.07 6.18 0.88
N PHE A 37 8.14 6.46 -0.02
CA PHE A 37 7.14 7.51 0.14
C PHE A 37 5.72 6.99 -0.05
N GLY A 38 4.75 7.64 0.60
CA GLY A 38 3.34 7.31 0.49
C GLY A 38 2.48 8.49 0.08
N GLU A 39 1.59 8.26 -0.89
CA GLU A 39 0.60 9.21 -1.35
C GLU A 39 -0.83 8.65 -1.20
N ASN A 40 -1.77 9.55 -0.91
CA ASN A 40 -3.17 9.18 -0.76
C ASN A 40 -3.98 9.29 -2.05
N ARG A 41 -3.56 10.15 -2.97
CA ARG A 41 -4.33 10.53 -4.16
C ARG A 41 -3.50 10.37 -5.42
N VAL A 42 -4.00 9.59 -6.36
CA VAL A 42 -3.35 9.37 -7.66
C VAL A 42 -3.11 10.67 -8.40
N GLN A 43 -4.08 11.59 -8.40
CA GLN A 43 -3.94 12.85 -9.13
C GLN A 43 -2.85 13.77 -8.56
N GLU A 44 -2.70 13.82 -7.23
CA GLU A 44 -1.63 14.57 -6.59
C GLU A 44 -0.26 13.94 -6.92
N ALA A 45 -0.19 12.62 -6.85
CA ALA A 45 1.03 11.89 -7.17
C ALA A 45 1.46 12.09 -8.63
N LEU A 46 0.53 12.05 -9.58
CA LEU A 46 0.81 12.30 -11.01
C LEU A 46 1.42 13.68 -11.27
N ASN A 47 1.04 14.69 -10.50
CA ASN A 47 1.58 16.04 -10.67
C ASN A 47 2.95 16.22 -9.99
N LYS A 48 3.31 15.35 -9.05
CA LYS A 48 4.47 15.49 -8.18
C LYS A 48 5.60 14.52 -8.54
N TRP A 49 5.28 13.24 -8.69
CA TRP A 49 6.26 12.15 -8.66
C TRP A 49 6.99 11.82 -9.96
N PRO A 50 6.48 12.10 -11.17
CA PRO A 50 7.22 11.78 -12.39
C PRO A 50 8.63 12.38 -12.41
N SER A 51 8.79 13.67 -12.06
CA SER A 51 10.08 14.34 -12.02
C SER A 51 11.03 13.75 -10.95
N PHE A 52 10.49 13.34 -9.80
CA PHE A 52 11.32 12.69 -8.79
C PHE A 52 11.80 11.30 -9.23
N LYS A 53 10.94 10.51 -9.87
CA LYS A 53 11.33 9.19 -10.39
C LYS A 53 12.34 9.26 -11.53
N GLU A 54 12.33 10.33 -12.32
CA GLU A 54 13.34 10.58 -13.36
C GLU A 54 14.71 10.97 -12.76
N ASN A 55 14.72 11.73 -11.66
CA ASN A 55 15.94 12.28 -11.07
C ASN A 55 16.54 11.42 -9.95
N TYR A 56 15.76 10.51 -9.35
CA TYR A 56 16.18 9.72 -8.19
C TYR A 56 15.84 8.24 -8.38
N GLU A 57 16.80 7.42 -8.77
CA GLU A 57 16.61 6.00 -9.12
C GLU A 57 16.11 5.11 -7.97
N ASN A 58 16.40 5.48 -6.72
CA ASN A 58 16.11 4.65 -5.53
C ASN A 58 14.84 5.07 -4.78
N VAL A 59 13.92 5.75 -5.44
CA VAL A 59 12.67 6.20 -4.80
C VAL A 59 11.56 5.23 -5.09
N GLU A 60 10.94 4.69 -4.04
CA GLU A 60 9.78 3.81 -4.08
C GLU A 60 8.53 4.56 -3.64
N LEU A 61 7.47 4.49 -4.46
CA LEU A 61 6.23 5.22 -4.24
C LEU A 61 5.06 4.27 -3.97
N HIS A 62 4.44 4.42 -2.79
CA HIS A 62 3.29 3.64 -2.35
C HIS A 62 1.99 4.44 -2.46
N LEU A 63 0.95 3.83 -3.03
CA LEU A 63 -0.41 4.31 -2.87
C LEU A 63 -1.00 3.75 -1.57
N ILE A 64 -1.29 4.63 -0.63
CA ILE A 64 -1.83 4.28 0.69
C ILE A 64 -3.26 4.80 0.92
N GLY A 65 -3.81 5.54 -0.03
CA GLY A 65 -5.20 6.01 -0.02
C GLY A 65 -6.11 5.18 -0.94
N PRO A 66 -7.43 5.31 -0.79
CA PRO A 66 -8.39 4.51 -1.54
C PRO A 66 -8.27 4.73 -3.05
N LEU A 67 -8.16 3.63 -3.80
CA LEU A 67 -8.01 3.65 -5.25
C LEU A 67 -9.38 3.59 -5.94
N GLN A 68 -9.73 4.67 -6.63
CA GLN A 68 -10.89 4.69 -7.52
C GLN A 68 -10.61 3.89 -8.79
N THR A 69 -11.59 3.11 -9.27
CA THR A 69 -11.43 2.26 -10.46
C THR A 69 -11.06 3.03 -11.73
N ASN A 70 -11.59 4.23 -11.91
CA ASN A 70 -11.25 5.10 -13.07
C ASN A 70 -9.83 5.67 -13.01
N LYS A 71 -9.13 5.55 -11.89
CA LYS A 71 -7.73 5.96 -11.69
C LYS A 71 -6.76 4.77 -11.64
N ALA A 72 -7.27 3.54 -11.71
CA ALA A 72 -6.46 2.33 -11.53
C ALA A 72 -5.34 2.22 -12.57
N ARG A 73 -5.58 2.52 -13.86
CA ARG A 73 -4.54 2.51 -14.91
C ARG A 73 -3.41 3.49 -14.59
N GLN A 74 -3.75 4.71 -14.19
CA GLN A 74 -2.75 5.72 -13.83
C GLN A 74 -1.97 5.33 -12.58
N ALA A 75 -2.65 4.76 -11.57
CA ALA A 75 -1.99 4.25 -10.38
C ALA A 75 -1.04 3.08 -10.70
N PHE A 76 -1.48 2.16 -11.52
CA PHE A 76 -0.72 0.99 -11.96
C PHE A 76 0.61 1.36 -12.64
N GLU A 77 0.63 2.45 -13.41
CA GLU A 77 1.81 2.92 -14.13
C GLU A 77 2.75 3.78 -13.26
N LEU A 78 2.22 4.44 -12.24
CA LEU A 78 3.01 5.39 -11.42
C LEU A 78 3.58 4.76 -10.14
N PHE A 79 2.78 3.96 -9.44
CA PHE A 79 3.12 3.45 -8.11
C PHE A 79 3.87 2.12 -8.20
N ASP A 80 4.87 1.96 -7.36
CA ASP A 80 5.62 0.72 -7.20
C ASP A 80 4.85 -0.27 -6.31
N VAL A 81 4.07 0.27 -5.35
CA VAL A 81 3.24 -0.50 -4.43
C VAL A 81 1.84 0.10 -4.32
N ILE A 82 0.81 -0.71 -4.43
CA ILE A 82 -0.59 -0.34 -4.17
C ILE A 82 -1.05 -1.07 -2.90
N GLN A 83 -1.20 -0.35 -1.78
CA GLN A 83 -1.54 -0.93 -0.48
C GLN A 83 -3.05 -1.01 -0.20
N THR A 84 -3.89 -0.61 -1.14
CA THR A 84 -5.31 -0.38 -0.89
C THR A 84 -6.21 -1.21 -1.80
N LEU A 85 -5.78 -2.43 -2.13
CA LEU A 85 -6.64 -3.42 -2.78
C LEU A 85 -7.67 -3.92 -1.77
N ASP A 86 -8.95 -3.62 -2.00
CA ASP A 86 -10.01 -3.79 -1.00
C ASP A 86 -11.31 -4.43 -1.52
N ARG A 87 -11.39 -4.74 -2.83
CA ARG A 87 -12.64 -5.25 -3.43
C ARG A 87 -12.42 -5.98 -4.75
N PRO A 88 -13.32 -6.94 -5.11
CA PRO A 88 -13.21 -7.75 -6.32
C PRO A 88 -13.15 -6.93 -7.62
N LYS A 89 -13.94 -5.86 -7.73
CA LYS A 89 -13.95 -5.01 -8.93
C LYS A 89 -12.57 -4.39 -9.20
N LEU A 90 -11.84 -3.99 -8.17
CA LEU A 90 -10.49 -3.44 -8.30
C LEU A 90 -9.49 -4.56 -8.63
N ALA A 91 -9.61 -5.72 -8.00
CA ALA A 91 -8.76 -6.88 -8.27
C ALA A 91 -8.86 -7.31 -9.75
N ASN A 92 -10.08 -7.48 -10.27
CA ASN A 92 -10.30 -7.80 -11.68
C ASN A 92 -9.64 -6.78 -12.63
N LEU A 93 -9.74 -5.49 -12.31
CA LEU A 93 -9.15 -4.44 -13.14
C LEU A 93 -7.62 -4.49 -13.10
N LEU A 94 -7.03 -4.71 -11.94
CA LEU A 94 -5.57 -4.85 -11.80
C LEU A 94 -5.06 -6.13 -12.50
N ALA A 95 -5.81 -7.22 -12.43
CA ALA A 95 -5.49 -8.45 -13.16
C ALA A 95 -5.46 -8.23 -14.68
N ASN A 96 -6.48 -7.56 -15.23
CA ASN A 96 -6.52 -7.21 -16.64
C ASN A 96 -5.34 -6.31 -17.04
N LEU A 97 -4.99 -5.32 -16.21
CA LEU A 97 -3.84 -4.46 -16.47
C LEU A 97 -2.52 -5.24 -16.41
N THR A 98 -2.39 -6.20 -15.47
CA THR A 98 -1.22 -7.07 -15.36
C THR A 98 -1.04 -7.90 -16.64
N GLN A 99 -2.11 -8.49 -17.18
CA GLN A 99 -2.08 -9.24 -18.43
C GLN A 99 -1.76 -8.34 -19.64
N GLU A 100 -2.34 -7.14 -19.67
CA GLU A 100 -2.10 -6.16 -20.76
C GLU A 100 -0.66 -5.65 -20.78
N ARG A 101 -0.06 -5.40 -19.61
CA ARG A 101 1.23 -4.72 -19.46
C ARG A 101 2.42 -5.65 -19.26
N GLY A 102 2.17 -6.90 -18.86
CA GLY A 102 3.23 -7.88 -18.58
C GLY A 102 4.01 -7.63 -17.28
N PHE A 103 3.54 -6.71 -16.43
CA PHE A 103 4.07 -6.46 -15.09
C PHE A 103 2.94 -6.13 -14.12
N CYS A 104 3.22 -6.17 -12.83
CA CYS A 104 2.30 -5.76 -11.77
C CYS A 104 3.07 -5.03 -10.67
N PRO A 105 2.61 -3.86 -10.21
CA PRO A 105 3.13 -3.27 -8.97
C PRO A 105 2.90 -4.24 -7.80
N SER A 106 3.68 -4.11 -6.73
CA SER A 106 3.43 -4.89 -5.52
C SER A 106 2.05 -4.57 -4.94
N LEU A 107 1.25 -5.59 -4.64
CA LEU A 107 -0.12 -5.43 -4.16
C LEU A 107 -0.26 -5.86 -2.71
N PHE A 108 -0.83 -4.96 -1.89
CA PHE A 108 -1.25 -5.25 -0.53
C PHE A 108 -2.78 -5.17 -0.43
N ILE A 109 -3.37 -6.10 0.30
CA ILE A 109 -4.81 -6.03 0.60
C ILE A 109 -4.99 -5.19 1.85
N GLN A 110 -5.84 -4.16 1.73
CA GLN A 110 -6.28 -3.39 2.88
C GLN A 110 -7.36 -4.16 3.65
N VAL A 111 -7.11 -4.38 4.95
CA VAL A 111 -8.02 -5.07 5.85
C VAL A 111 -8.65 -4.07 6.82
N ASN A 112 -9.96 -4.05 6.91
CA ASN A 112 -10.70 -3.27 7.90
C ASN A 112 -10.75 -4.04 9.23
N THR A 113 -9.66 -3.97 9.97
CA THR A 113 -9.48 -4.73 11.23
C THR A 113 -10.39 -4.29 12.36
N GLY A 114 -10.94 -3.07 12.30
CA GLY A 114 -11.91 -2.55 13.27
C GLY A 114 -13.37 -2.83 12.87
N GLU A 115 -13.59 -3.42 11.69
CA GLU A 115 -14.93 -3.70 11.14
C GLU A 115 -15.86 -2.46 11.12
N GLU A 116 -15.26 -1.26 10.95
CA GLU A 116 -15.98 0.01 10.94
C GLU A 116 -16.69 0.21 9.60
N PRO A 117 -18.03 0.35 9.56
CA PRO A 117 -18.80 0.38 8.30
C PRO A 117 -18.41 1.51 7.34
N GLN A 118 -17.87 2.63 7.86
CA GLN A 118 -17.46 3.80 7.09
C GLN A 118 -16.06 3.70 6.52
N LYS A 119 -15.26 2.70 6.92
CA LYS A 119 -13.89 2.51 6.45
C LYS A 119 -13.82 1.53 5.29
N THR A 120 -12.86 1.77 4.40
CA THR A 120 -12.50 0.85 3.32
C THR A 120 -11.68 -0.31 3.86
N GLY A 121 -11.60 -1.39 3.10
CA GLY A 121 -10.87 -2.59 3.43
C GLY A 121 -11.74 -3.83 3.47
N VAL A 122 -11.15 -4.97 3.18
CA VAL A 122 -11.80 -6.29 3.29
C VAL A 122 -12.03 -6.61 4.76
N LEU A 123 -13.18 -7.17 5.10
CA LEU A 123 -13.43 -7.61 6.49
C LEU A 123 -12.55 -8.82 6.83
N PRO A 124 -12.10 -8.96 8.10
CA PRO A 124 -11.26 -10.08 8.54
C PRO A 124 -11.79 -11.46 8.17
N LYS A 125 -13.11 -11.65 8.22
CA LYS A 125 -13.78 -12.92 7.88
C LYS A 125 -13.75 -13.26 6.39
N ASP A 126 -13.65 -12.25 5.53
CA ASP A 126 -13.73 -12.40 4.07
C ASP A 126 -12.33 -12.44 3.42
N LEU A 127 -11.28 -12.15 4.19
CA LEU A 127 -9.92 -11.99 3.68
C LEU A 127 -9.39 -13.23 2.97
N ASP A 128 -9.54 -14.41 3.56
CA ASP A 128 -8.98 -15.66 3.01
C ASP A 128 -9.60 -16.03 1.66
N ILE A 129 -10.89 -15.75 1.50
CA ILE A 129 -11.60 -15.96 0.24
C ILE A 129 -11.10 -14.94 -0.79
N PHE A 130 -11.00 -13.67 -0.40
CA PHE A 130 -10.55 -12.62 -1.30
C PHE A 130 -9.11 -12.82 -1.78
N ILE A 131 -8.21 -13.33 -0.92
CA ILE A 131 -6.83 -13.70 -1.32
C ILE A 131 -6.86 -14.80 -2.39
N LYS A 132 -7.66 -15.86 -2.18
CA LYS A 132 -7.80 -16.95 -3.15
C LYS A 132 -8.37 -16.46 -4.47
N ASP A 133 -9.35 -15.56 -4.44
CA ASP A 133 -9.91 -14.95 -5.64
C ASP A 133 -8.84 -14.16 -6.40
N CYS A 134 -8.01 -13.35 -5.70
CA CYS A 134 -6.89 -12.65 -6.31
C CYS A 134 -5.88 -13.62 -6.94
N GLN A 135 -5.52 -14.69 -6.24
CA GLN A 135 -4.60 -15.71 -6.74
C GLN A 135 -5.16 -16.45 -7.97
N SER A 136 -6.48 -16.69 -8.02
CA SER A 136 -7.13 -17.31 -9.19
C SER A 136 -7.10 -16.43 -10.45
N MET A 137 -6.84 -15.13 -10.27
CA MET A 137 -6.65 -14.14 -11.32
C MET A 137 -5.17 -13.87 -11.64
N ASP A 138 -4.26 -14.71 -11.15
CA ASP A 138 -2.80 -14.55 -11.25
C ASP A 138 -2.26 -13.25 -10.61
N LEU A 139 -3.01 -12.66 -9.66
CA LEU A 139 -2.52 -11.55 -8.86
C LEU A 139 -1.72 -12.06 -7.67
N ARG A 140 -0.47 -11.65 -7.61
CA ARG A 140 0.39 -11.88 -6.46
C ARG A 140 0.11 -10.85 -5.38
N ILE A 141 -0.26 -11.31 -4.20
CA ILE A 141 -0.43 -10.48 -3.01
C ILE A 141 0.84 -10.57 -2.17
N ASP A 142 1.54 -9.45 -2.04
CA ASP A 142 2.82 -9.37 -1.33
C ASP A 142 2.66 -9.00 0.14
N GLY A 143 1.57 -8.33 0.51
CA GLY A 143 1.37 -7.88 1.89
C GLY A 143 -0.08 -7.61 2.28
N LEU A 144 -0.27 -7.32 3.56
CA LEU A 144 -1.51 -6.82 4.14
C LEU A 144 -1.29 -5.43 4.73
N MET A 145 -2.32 -4.58 4.70
CA MET A 145 -2.30 -3.25 5.26
C MET A 145 -3.54 -3.03 6.12
N CYS A 146 -3.41 -2.31 7.22
CA CYS A 146 -4.56 -1.81 7.98
C CYS A 146 -4.32 -0.40 8.53
N ILE A 147 -5.44 0.28 8.78
CA ILE A 147 -5.48 1.54 9.52
C ILE A 147 -6.34 1.27 10.74
N PRO A 148 -5.74 1.06 11.93
CA PRO A 148 -6.49 0.80 13.14
C PRO A 148 -7.49 1.90 13.51
N PRO A 149 -8.58 1.59 14.23
CA PRO A 149 -9.46 2.60 14.80
C PRO A 149 -8.71 3.55 15.73
N LEU A 150 -9.11 4.83 15.74
CA LEU A 150 -8.43 5.86 16.55
C LEU A 150 -8.56 5.63 18.06
N ASN A 151 -9.64 4.99 18.49
CA ASN A 151 -9.98 4.81 19.90
C ASN A 151 -9.66 3.40 20.42
N GLU A 152 -8.94 2.61 19.64
CA GLU A 152 -8.53 1.24 20.01
C GLU A 152 -7.01 1.14 20.07
N GLU A 153 -6.50 0.13 20.79
CA GLU A 153 -5.06 -0.12 20.90
C GLU A 153 -4.49 -0.67 19.57
N PRO A 154 -3.65 0.09 18.85
CA PRO A 154 -3.17 -0.31 17.52
C PRO A 154 -2.44 -1.66 17.50
N ALA A 155 -1.77 -2.03 18.60
CA ALA A 155 -1.01 -3.27 18.69
C ALA A 155 -1.89 -4.52 18.52
N LEU A 156 -3.16 -4.46 18.93
CA LEU A 156 -4.13 -5.56 18.75
C LEU A 156 -4.43 -5.79 17.27
N HIS A 157 -4.64 -4.70 16.52
CA HIS A 157 -4.92 -4.75 15.08
C HIS A 157 -3.71 -5.25 14.29
N PHE A 158 -2.51 -4.80 14.61
CA PHE A 158 -1.29 -5.29 13.97
C PHE A 158 -1.03 -6.76 14.31
N SER A 159 -1.32 -7.21 15.53
CA SER A 159 -1.21 -8.62 15.91
C SER A 159 -2.22 -9.49 15.16
N LEU A 160 -3.46 -8.99 14.98
CA LEU A 160 -4.49 -9.66 14.19
C LEU A 160 -4.05 -9.76 12.71
N LEU A 161 -3.57 -8.66 12.14
CA LEU A 161 -3.10 -8.61 10.75
C LEU A 161 -1.94 -9.58 10.53
N ARG A 162 -1.00 -9.66 11.48
CA ARG A 162 0.11 -10.61 11.44
C ARG A 162 -0.36 -12.06 11.43
N LYS A 163 -1.33 -12.45 12.26
CA LYS A 163 -1.91 -13.80 12.25
C LYS A 163 -2.56 -14.13 10.90
N MET A 164 -3.23 -13.15 10.28
CA MET A 164 -3.81 -13.33 8.96
C MET A 164 -2.74 -13.50 7.88
N GLN A 165 -1.68 -12.71 7.95
CA GLN A 165 -0.51 -12.80 7.08
C GLN A 165 0.15 -14.19 7.17
N GLU A 166 0.44 -14.66 8.39
CA GLU A 166 1.06 -15.97 8.64
C GLU A 166 0.17 -17.11 8.12
N ARG A 167 -1.15 -17.06 8.39
CA ARG A 167 -2.13 -18.07 7.93
C ARG A 167 -2.21 -18.18 6.40
N ASN A 168 -2.02 -17.08 5.69
CA ASN A 168 -2.11 -17.04 4.24
C ASN A 168 -0.75 -17.10 3.52
N ASN A 169 0.36 -17.30 4.24
CA ASN A 169 1.73 -17.33 3.72
C ASN A 169 2.08 -16.06 2.90
N ILE A 170 1.59 -14.90 3.31
CA ILE A 170 1.89 -13.61 2.69
C ILE A 170 3.20 -13.09 3.28
N ARG A 171 4.00 -12.41 2.46
CA ARG A 171 5.36 -11.99 2.83
C ARG A 171 5.39 -10.82 3.83
N PHE A 172 4.51 -9.80 3.64
CA PHE A 172 4.48 -8.56 4.44
C PHE A 172 3.13 -8.34 5.12
#